data_b0a2c57309868821df66bd3055a6cbc4
#
_entry.id   b0a2c57309868821df66bd3055a6cbc4
#
_cell.length_a   1.000
_cell.length_b   1.000
_cell.length_c   1.000
_cell.angle_alpha   90.00
_cell.angle_beta   90.00
_cell.angle_gamma   90.00
#
_symmetry.space_group_name_H-M   'P 1'
#
loop_
_entity.id
_entity.type
_entity.pdbx_description
1 polymer ?
#
loop_
_entity_poly.entity_id
_entity_poly.type
_entity_poly.pdbx_seq_one_letter_code
_entity_poly.pdbx_strand_id
1 'polypeptide(L)'
;METIIRNLNKHKSSTPSKWKDEAKKRRENRRWLNYSEEIAMFLHDKMEELGLTQTALAERMNCTQQYISRILKGKENLSLETIARLEDAIGTKFVTIL
;
A
#
# COMPACT_ATOMS: atom_id res chain seq x y z
N MET A 1 1.78 34.42 -2.03
CA MET A 1 2.39 33.12 -2.16
C MET A 1 2.42 32.60 -3.59
N GLU A 2 1.24 32.44 -4.18
CA GLU A 2 1.17 31.98 -5.54
C GLU A 2 1.97 32.84 -6.53
N THR A 3 1.87 34.14 -6.38
CA THR A 3 2.54 35.06 -7.27
C THR A 3 4.05 34.89 -7.20
N ILE A 4 4.56 34.72 -6.02
CA ILE A 4 6.00 34.55 -5.83
C ILE A 4 6.45 33.27 -6.49
N ILE A 5 5.68 32.23 -6.33
CA ILE A 5 6.01 30.93 -6.92
C ILE A 5 6.03 31.04 -8.42
N ARG A 6 5.06 31.72 -9.02
CA ARG A 6 5.00 31.87 -10.46
C ARG A 6 6.19 32.63 -10.99
N ASN A 7 6.59 33.70 -10.31
CA ASN A 7 7.71 34.46 -10.74
C ASN A 7 9.00 33.64 -10.75
N LEU A 8 9.17 32.85 -9.75
CA LEU A 8 10.33 31.99 -9.70
C LEU A 8 10.30 30.95 -10.79
N ASN A 9 9.14 30.46 -11.09
CA ASN A 9 9.00 29.44 -12.11
C ASN A 9 9.41 29.89 -13.49
N LYS A 10 9.28 31.16 -13.78
CA LYS A 10 9.70 31.66 -15.08
C LYS A 10 11.15 31.45 -15.32
N HIS A 11 11.94 31.47 -14.26
CA HIS A 11 13.38 31.39 -14.42
C HIS A 11 13.94 30.11 -13.81
N LYS A 12 13.38 29.75 -12.72
CA LYS A 12 13.94 28.65 -11.98
C LYS A 12 13.19 27.42 -12.21
N SER A 13 12.45 27.49 -13.13
CA SER A 13 11.80 26.32 -13.40
C SER A 13 10.78 26.00 -12.43
N SER A 14 10.72 25.00 -12.19
CA SER A 14 9.65 24.36 -11.57
C SER A 14 9.88 23.92 -10.18
N THR A 15 10.92 24.39 -9.57
CA THR A 15 11.21 23.92 -8.24
C THR A 15 10.03 24.05 -7.28
N PRO A 16 9.35 25.21 -7.16
CA PRO A 16 8.18 25.30 -6.30
C PRO A 16 7.01 24.45 -6.78
N SER A 17 6.82 24.38 -8.09
CA SER A 17 5.76 23.54 -8.65
C SER A 17 6.02 22.09 -8.38
N LYS A 18 7.25 21.67 -8.53
CA LYS A 18 7.63 20.29 -8.26
C LYS A 18 7.37 19.92 -6.81
N TRP A 19 7.67 20.83 -5.91
CA TRP A 19 7.43 20.60 -4.51
C TRP A 19 5.92 20.43 -4.22
N LYS A 20 5.08 21.23 -4.86
CA LYS A 20 3.62 21.09 -4.70
C LYS A 20 3.14 19.78 -5.27
N ASP A 21 3.68 19.36 -6.40
CA ASP A 21 3.29 18.09 -7.01
C ASP A 21 3.68 16.92 -6.12
N GLU A 22 4.85 16.98 -5.53
CA GLU A 22 5.29 15.94 -4.63
C GLU A 22 4.42 15.87 -3.38
N ALA A 23 4.03 17.02 -2.84
CA ALA A 23 3.15 17.06 -1.69
C ALA A 23 1.78 16.49 -2.03
N LYS A 24 1.28 16.79 -3.23
CA LYS A 24 0.00 16.24 -3.67
C LYS A 24 0.09 14.74 -3.81
N LYS A 25 1.17 14.24 -4.41
CA LYS A 25 1.37 12.80 -4.54
C LYS A 25 1.42 12.10 -3.20
N ARG A 26 2.08 12.70 -2.22
CA ARG A 26 2.14 12.12 -0.89
C ARG A 26 0.76 12.03 -0.26
N ARG A 27 -0.07 13.06 -0.44
CA ARG A 27 -1.43 13.04 0.07
C ARG A 27 -2.29 11.99 -0.61
N GLU A 28 -2.15 11.88 -1.94
CA GLU A 28 -2.89 10.88 -2.70
C GLU A 28 -2.47 9.47 -2.32
N ASN A 29 -1.16 9.25 -2.15
CA ASN A 29 -0.65 7.94 -1.79
C ASN A 29 -1.03 7.54 -0.37
N ARG A 30 -1.26 8.50 0.50
CA ARG A 30 -1.56 8.21 1.90
C ARG A 30 -2.81 7.36 2.05
N ARG A 31 -3.81 7.57 1.22
CA ARG A 31 -5.05 6.80 1.33
C ARG A 31 -4.83 5.32 1.07
N TRP A 32 -4.17 4.99 -0.03
CA TRP A 32 -3.95 3.58 -0.32
C TRP A 32 -2.91 2.96 0.63
N LEU A 33 -1.96 3.75 1.11
CA LEU A 33 -1.03 3.27 2.12
C LEU A 33 -1.76 2.91 3.42
N ASN A 34 -2.74 3.72 3.81
CA ASN A 34 -3.54 3.41 4.98
C ASN A 34 -4.28 2.09 4.80
N TYR A 35 -4.83 1.85 3.62
CA TYR A 35 -5.46 0.56 3.34
C TYR A 35 -4.46 -0.58 3.42
N SER A 36 -3.28 -0.38 2.85
CA SER A 36 -2.24 -1.41 2.87
C SER A 36 -1.82 -1.75 4.30
N GLU A 37 -1.70 -0.73 5.15
CA GLU A 37 -1.37 -0.93 6.56
C GLU A 37 -2.47 -1.69 7.30
N GLU A 38 -3.72 -1.36 7.05
CA GLU A 38 -4.84 -2.06 7.67
C GLU A 38 -4.89 -3.51 7.24
N ILE A 39 -4.66 -3.77 5.97
CA ILE A 39 -4.61 -5.14 5.46
C ILE A 39 -3.48 -5.90 6.12
N ALA A 40 -2.31 -5.27 6.24
CA ALA A 40 -1.15 -5.91 6.87
C ALA A 40 -1.45 -6.28 8.32
N MET A 41 -2.07 -5.38 9.08
CA MET A 41 -2.44 -5.65 10.47
C MET A 41 -3.42 -6.80 10.56
N PHE A 42 -4.42 -6.81 9.71
CA PHE A 42 -5.40 -7.88 9.68
C PHE A 42 -4.74 -9.22 9.36
N LEU A 43 -3.81 -9.22 8.39
CA LEU A 43 -3.10 -10.43 8.03
C LEU A 43 -2.24 -10.96 9.16
N HIS A 44 -1.53 -10.07 9.87
CA HIS A 44 -0.75 -10.49 11.04
C HIS A 44 -1.62 -11.18 12.07
N ASP A 45 -2.77 -10.60 12.37
CA ASP A 45 -3.69 -11.17 13.35
C ASP A 45 -4.22 -12.53 12.90
N LYS A 46 -4.60 -12.63 11.63
CA LYS A 46 -5.13 -13.89 11.10
C LYS A 46 -4.07 -14.96 11.02
N MET A 47 -2.85 -14.60 10.62
CA MET A 47 -1.77 -15.56 10.57
C MET A 47 -1.44 -16.10 11.94
N GLU A 48 -1.46 -15.25 12.96
CA GLU A 48 -1.24 -15.68 14.32
C GLU A 48 -2.37 -16.60 14.78
N GLU A 49 -3.60 -16.22 14.52
CA GLU A 49 -4.77 -17.02 14.87
C GLU A 49 -4.74 -18.39 14.24
N LEU A 50 -4.32 -18.48 12.98
CA LEU A 50 -4.27 -19.72 12.23
C LEU A 50 -2.98 -20.50 12.41
N GLY A 51 -1.99 -19.93 13.08
CA GLY A 51 -0.68 -20.53 13.18
C GLY A 51 0.03 -20.61 11.84
N LEU A 52 -0.21 -19.65 10.96
CA LEU A 52 0.26 -19.67 9.59
C LEU A 52 1.53 -18.84 9.46
N THR A 53 2.60 -19.46 8.94
CA THR A 53 3.85 -18.77 8.70
C THR A 53 3.83 -18.03 7.37
N GLN A 54 4.79 -17.11 7.19
CA GLN A 54 4.91 -16.40 5.92
C GLN A 54 5.18 -17.36 4.77
N THR A 55 6.01 -18.37 5.01
CA THR A 55 6.32 -19.38 4.01
C THR A 55 5.07 -20.17 3.63
N ALA A 56 4.28 -20.56 4.62
CA ALA A 56 3.06 -21.30 4.35
C ALA A 56 2.04 -20.46 3.58
N LEU A 57 1.92 -19.18 3.93
CA LEU A 57 1.02 -18.29 3.20
C LEU A 57 1.50 -18.10 1.77
N ALA A 58 2.81 -17.95 1.58
CA ALA A 58 3.38 -17.82 0.24
C ALA A 58 3.08 -19.06 -0.61
N GLU A 59 3.16 -20.24 -0.04
CA GLU A 59 2.82 -21.48 -0.74
C GLU A 59 1.36 -21.50 -1.14
N ARG A 60 0.46 -21.11 -0.24
CA ARG A 60 -0.97 -21.06 -0.56
C ARG A 60 -1.28 -20.09 -1.69
N MET A 61 -0.52 -19.02 -1.77
CA MET A 61 -0.73 -17.99 -2.79
C MET A 61 0.12 -18.21 -4.03
N ASN A 62 0.97 -19.21 -4.03
CA ASN A 62 1.89 -19.48 -5.11
C ASN A 62 2.75 -18.26 -5.44
N CYS A 63 3.33 -17.68 -4.42
CA CYS A 63 4.22 -16.52 -4.54
C CYS A 63 5.42 -16.71 -3.61
N THR A 64 6.31 -15.72 -3.57
CA THR A 64 7.51 -15.83 -2.75
C THR A 64 7.25 -15.37 -1.33
N GLN A 65 8.05 -15.88 -0.39
CA GLN A 65 7.99 -15.45 0.99
C GLN A 65 8.39 -13.98 1.10
N GLN A 66 9.32 -13.53 0.27
CA GLN A 66 9.73 -12.13 0.24
C GLN A 66 8.57 -11.21 -0.12
N TYR A 67 7.71 -11.63 -1.03
CA TYR A 67 6.53 -10.85 -1.39
C TYR A 67 5.57 -10.75 -0.21
N ILE A 68 5.34 -11.87 0.48
CA ILE A 68 4.50 -11.87 1.69
C ILE A 68 5.09 -10.92 2.73
N SER A 69 6.40 -10.96 2.92
CA SER A 69 7.07 -10.06 3.85
C SER A 69 6.81 -8.60 3.50
N ARG A 70 6.87 -8.25 2.20
CA ARG A 70 6.58 -6.88 1.78
C ARG A 70 5.15 -6.48 2.06
N ILE A 71 4.20 -7.37 1.80
CA ILE A 71 2.79 -7.11 2.10
C ILE A 71 2.60 -6.83 3.58
N LEU A 72 3.24 -7.62 4.42
CA LEU A 72 3.11 -7.49 5.88
C LEU A 72 3.75 -6.22 6.44
N LYS A 73 4.61 -5.58 5.67
CA LYS A 73 5.15 -4.28 6.07
C LYS A 73 4.16 -3.14 5.88
N GLY A 74 3.08 -3.39 5.14
CA GLY A 74 2.00 -2.42 5.01
C GLY A 74 2.28 -1.29 4.05
N LYS A 75 3.20 -1.47 3.11
CA LYS A 75 3.55 -0.42 2.16
C LYS A 75 3.39 -0.84 0.70
N GLU A 76 2.88 -2.04 0.45
CA GLU A 76 2.66 -2.52 -0.90
C GLU A 76 1.37 -1.98 -1.47
N ASN A 77 1.42 -1.57 -2.73
CA ASN A 77 0.22 -1.19 -3.46
C ASN A 77 -0.39 -2.48 -4.03
N LEU A 78 -1.34 -3.03 -3.33
CA LEU A 78 -1.92 -4.32 -3.66
C LEU A 78 -2.96 -4.20 -4.76
N SER A 79 -2.88 -5.09 -5.74
CA SER A 79 -3.93 -5.19 -6.74
C SER A 79 -5.14 -5.89 -6.14
N LEU A 80 -6.30 -5.69 -6.75
CA LEU A 80 -7.51 -6.39 -6.32
C LEU A 80 -7.34 -7.90 -6.46
N GLU A 81 -6.61 -8.34 -7.47
CA GLU A 81 -6.33 -9.77 -7.63
C GLU A 81 -5.54 -10.31 -6.45
N THR A 82 -4.51 -9.58 -6.00
CA THR A 82 -3.72 -10.00 -4.87
C THR A 82 -4.55 -10.03 -3.60
N ILE A 83 -5.41 -9.03 -3.41
CA ILE A 83 -6.31 -8.99 -2.25
C ILE A 83 -7.23 -10.21 -2.25
N ALA A 84 -7.81 -10.54 -3.40
CA ALA A 84 -8.69 -11.71 -3.49
C ALA A 84 -7.93 -12.99 -3.19
N ARG A 85 -6.70 -13.12 -3.66
CA ARG A 85 -5.86 -14.27 -3.34
C ARG A 85 -5.54 -14.38 -1.86
N LEU A 86 -5.28 -13.25 -1.23
CA LEU A 86 -5.05 -13.23 0.22
C LEU A 86 -6.29 -13.70 0.97
N GLU A 87 -7.46 -13.20 0.58
CA GLU A 87 -8.71 -13.61 1.19
C GLU A 87 -8.93 -15.10 1.06
N ASP A 88 -8.68 -15.64 -0.12
CA ASP A 88 -8.82 -17.08 -0.36
C ASP A 88 -7.83 -17.88 0.49
N ALA A 89 -6.61 -17.40 0.59
CA ALA A 89 -5.56 -18.13 1.31
C ALA A 89 -5.82 -18.20 2.82
N ILE A 90 -6.41 -17.15 3.39
CA ILE A 90 -6.69 -17.13 4.84
C ILE A 90 -8.14 -17.51 5.15
N GLY A 91 -8.97 -17.69 4.12
CA GLY A 91 -10.34 -18.11 4.31
C GLY A 91 -11.26 -17.07 4.89
N THR A 92 -10.91 -15.80 4.79
CA THR A 92 -11.70 -14.72 5.37
C THR A 92 -11.63 -13.50 4.46
N LYS A 93 -12.77 -12.89 4.21
CA LYS A 93 -12.82 -11.64 3.46
C LYS A 93 -12.52 -10.48 4.38
N PHE A 94 -11.70 -9.56 3.91
CA PHE A 94 -11.42 -8.34 4.65
C PHE A 94 -11.71 -7.07 3.86
N VAL A 95 -12.06 -7.21 2.58
CA VAL A 95 -12.57 -6.08 1.78
C VAL A 95 -14.04 -6.31 1.56
N THR A 96 -14.84 -5.37 2.01
CA THR A 96 -16.29 -5.45 1.87
C THR A 96 -16.77 -4.30 1.02
N ILE A 97 -17.55 -4.62 -0.01
CA ILE A 97 -18.19 -3.64 -0.88
C ILE A 97 -19.68 -3.72 -0.62
N LEU A 98 -20.24 -2.59 -0.27
CA LEU A 98 -21.67 -2.52 0.03
C LEU A 98 -22.47 -2.01 -1.16
#